data_a88c0a5fe966baba70c64ba33783900f
#
_entry.id   a88c0a5fe966baba70c64ba33783900f
#
_cell.length_a   1.000
_cell.length_b   1.000
_cell.length_c   1.000
_cell.angle_alpha   90.00
_cell.angle_beta   90.00
_cell.angle_gamma   90.00
#
_symmetry.space_group_name_H-M   'P 1'
#
loop_
_entity.id
_entity.type
_entity.pdbx_description
1 polymer ?
#
loop_
_entity_poly.entity_id
_entity_poly.type
_entity_poly.pdbx_seq_one_letter_code
_entity_poly.pdbx_strand_id
1 'polypeptide(L)'
;CHLLAGLSMIALFLMGEASATPNEAVFMTIYTFSVAFYMPTLALSNTSAFTILKNHGLDTVKDFPPIRVFGTVGFILTMWIVNCATWDNGSFMFLFTENAHKFQYTHFQFLVSGVLGIALFLYCFSLPQCPLVKKEARSWMETWGFDSFKLFKSREMAMFFIFSGLLGMSLQVTNGYATPFITSFKGDPSMLDTFAANNATLLVSISQVAEALCILLIPYFLKRYGIKVVMLIAMFAWVFRFGFFGLGNPAFPGVTLFILSCIVYGVAFDFFNVSGGLFVDQKCEPKVRASAQGLFMLMTNGLGASVGTILAGQVINHYCHWENGYLMGDWQTCWFIFAGYALVVGVAFAVLFRPKKG
;
A
#
# COMPACT_ATOMS: atom_id res chain seq x y z
N CYS A 1 -17.74 6.36 -7.86
CA CYS A 1 -16.94 5.68 -6.85
C CYS A 1 -16.43 6.66 -5.79
N HIS A 2 -15.62 7.67 -6.13
CA HIS A 2 -15.05 8.63 -5.15
C HIS A 2 -16.10 9.38 -4.32
N LEU A 3 -17.24 9.79 -4.92
CA LEU A 3 -18.32 10.43 -4.19
C LEU A 3 -18.90 9.50 -3.11
N LEU A 4 -19.21 8.25 -3.47
CA LEU A 4 -19.78 7.30 -2.51
C LEU A 4 -18.79 6.94 -1.40
N ALA A 5 -17.53 6.72 -1.76
CA ALA A 5 -16.47 6.49 -0.77
C ALA A 5 -16.30 7.69 0.17
N GLY A 6 -16.27 8.91 -0.38
CA GLY A 6 -16.14 10.14 0.40
C GLY A 6 -17.33 10.39 1.33
N LEU A 7 -18.56 10.21 0.84
CA LEU A 7 -19.78 10.35 1.66
C LEU A 7 -19.84 9.32 2.79
N SER A 8 -19.37 8.09 2.54
CA SER A 8 -19.27 7.07 3.60
C SER A 8 -18.28 7.47 4.70
N MET A 9 -17.16 8.10 4.34
CA MET A 9 -16.21 8.61 5.33
C MET A 9 -16.80 9.79 6.12
N ILE A 10 -17.55 10.68 5.49
CA ILE A 10 -18.29 11.75 6.21
C ILE A 10 -19.32 11.14 7.17
N ALA A 11 -20.02 10.07 6.76
CA ALA A 11 -20.96 9.37 7.64
C ALA A 11 -20.26 8.77 8.88
N LEU A 12 -19.05 8.23 8.74
CA LEU A 12 -18.24 7.76 9.88
C LEU A 12 -17.81 8.91 10.79
N PHE A 13 -17.44 10.06 10.24
CA PHE A 13 -17.16 11.25 11.02
C PHE A 13 -18.38 11.67 11.84
N LEU A 14 -19.56 11.81 11.22
CA LEU A 14 -20.79 12.19 11.91
C LEU A 14 -21.21 11.18 12.98
N MET A 15 -20.95 9.89 12.74
CA MET A 15 -21.20 8.85 13.74
C MET A 15 -20.27 8.98 14.96
N GLY A 16 -19.01 9.37 14.75
CA GLY A 16 -18.06 9.66 15.84
C GLY A 16 -18.42 10.90 16.63
N GLU A 17 -19.00 11.94 15.97
CA GLU A 17 -19.55 13.13 16.65
C GLU A 17 -20.80 12.80 17.50
N ALA A 18 -21.64 11.88 17.00
CA ALA A 18 -22.88 11.52 17.68
C ALA A 18 -22.69 10.61 18.89
N SER A 19 -21.61 9.84 18.96
CA SER A 19 -21.35 8.86 20.02
C SER A 19 -19.86 8.60 20.23
N ALA A 20 -19.40 8.65 21.48
CA ALA A 20 -18.04 8.25 21.85
C ALA A 20 -17.80 6.73 21.70
N THR A 21 -18.87 5.93 21.72
CA THR A 21 -18.84 4.47 21.55
C THR A 21 -19.77 4.06 20.42
N PRO A 22 -19.34 4.26 19.15
CA PRO A 22 -20.18 3.91 18.01
C PRO A 22 -20.38 2.39 17.90
N ASN A 23 -21.52 1.99 17.32
CA ASN A 23 -21.80 0.59 17.07
C ASN A 23 -20.81 -0.01 16.08
N GLU A 24 -20.01 -0.99 16.49
CA GLU A 24 -18.95 -1.62 15.69
C GLU A 24 -19.46 -2.21 14.37
N ALA A 25 -20.63 -2.86 14.38
CA ALA A 25 -21.19 -3.47 13.17
C ALA A 25 -21.57 -2.41 12.13
N VAL A 26 -22.15 -1.28 12.57
CA VAL A 26 -22.49 -0.16 11.69
C VAL A 26 -21.21 0.50 11.17
N PHE A 27 -20.23 0.72 12.04
CA PHE A 27 -18.92 1.24 11.66
C PHE A 27 -18.26 0.39 10.57
N MET A 28 -18.14 -0.91 10.82
CA MET A 28 -17.54 -1.86 9.87
C MET A 28 -18.30 -1.92 8.55
N THR A 29 -19.63 -1.83 8.58
CA THR A 29 -20.45 -1.83 7.36
C THR A 29 -20.17 -0.60 6.50
N ILE A 30 -20.21 0.60 7.10
CA ILE A 30 -19.96 1.86 6.38
C ILE A 30 -18.53 1.91 5.86
N TYR A 31 -17.57 1.49 6.68
CA TYR A 31 -16.15 1.45 6.29
C TYR A 31 -15.93 0.49 5.12
N THR A 32 -16.47 -0.74 5.19
CA THR A 32 -16.40 -1.73 4.11
C THR A 32 -17.02 -1.20 2.82
N PHE A 33 -18.17 -0.54 2.93
CA PHE A 33 -18.82 0.10 1.77
C PHE A 33 -17.92 1.16 1.13
N SER A 34 -17.29 2.03 1.94
CA SER A 34 -16.34 3.02 1.43
C SER A 34 -15.18 2.36 0.68
N VAL A 35 -14.56 1.33 1.27
CA VAL A 35 -13.44 0.58 0.67
C VAL A 35 -13.87 -0.09 -0.63
N ALA A 36 -15.07 -0.69 -0.69
CA ALA A 36 -15.60 -1.35 -1.88
C ALA A 36 -15.72 -0.39 -3.08
N PHE A 37 -16.02 0.88 -2.85
CA PHE A 37 -16.06 1.89 -3.91
C PHE A 37 -14.70 2.53 -4.19
N TYR A 38 -13.81 2.61 -3.20
CA TYR A 38 -12.50 3.21 -3.38
C TYR A 38 -11.50 2.29 -4.09
N MET A 39 -11.39 1.02 -3.70
CA MET A 39 -10.36 0.11 -4.21
C MET A 39 -10.35 -0.06 -5.73
N PRO A 40 -11.50 -0.18 -6.43
CA PRO A 40 -11.48 -0.28 -7.89
C PRO A 40 -10.91 0.96 -8.58
N THR A 41 -10.96 2.14 -7.94
CA THR A 41 -10.45 3.37 -8.53
C THR A 41 -8.94 3.38 -8.67
N LEU A 42 -8.20 2.60 -7.86
CA LEU A 42 -6.75 2.44 -7.98
C LEU A 42 -6.37 1.81 -9.34
N ALA A 43 -7.06 0.73 -9.73
CA ALA A 43 -6.84 0.10 -11.02
C ALA A 43 -7.27 0.99 -12.19
N LEU A 44 -8.40 1.70 -12.04
CA LEU A 44 -8.90 2.62 -13.04
C LEU A 44 -7.98 3.82 -13.22
N SER A 45 -7.40 4.38 -12.17
CA SER A 45 -6.47 5.50 -12.26
C SER A 45 -5.20 5.13 -13.05
N ASN A 46 -4.62 3.94 -12.80
CA ASN A 46 -3.50 3.45 -13.57
C ASN A 46 -3.85 3.29 -15.06
N THR A 47 -4.99 2.64 -15.34
CA THR A 47 -5.44 2.42 -16.72
C THR A 47 -5.70 3.74 -17.45
N SER A 48 -6.33 4.70 -16.78
CA SER A 48 -6.60 6.04 -17.34
C SER A 48 -5.29 6.78 -17.61
N ALA A 49 -4.35 6.79 -16.65
CA ALA A 49 -3.06 7.43 -16.81
C ALA A 49 -2.27 6.84 -18.00
N PHE A 50 -2.20 5.51 -18.11
CA PHE A 50 -1.54 4.85 -19.25
C PHE A 50 -2.22 5.15 -20.59
N THR A 51 -3.55 5.23 -20.61
CA THR A 51 -4.31 5.55 -21.82
C THR A 51 -4.05 7.00 -22.25
N ILE A 52 -4.08 7.94 -21.31
CA ILE A 52 -3.81 9.37 -21.58
C ILE A 52 -2.39 9.53 -22.12
N LEU A 53 -1.39 8.95 -21.49
CA LEU A 53 0.00 9.01 -21.94
C LEU A 53 0.15 8.49 -23.36
N LYS A 54 -0.42 7.32 -23.67
CA LYS A 54 -0.37 6.74 -25.03
C LYS A 54 -1.07 7.59 -26.07
N ASN A 55 -2.21 8.18 -25.74
CA ASN A 55 -2.96 9.05 -26.64
C ASN A 55 -2.15 10.31 -27.00
N HIS A 56 -1.25 10.75 -26.12
CA HIS A 56 -0.35 11.88 -26.37
C HIS A 56 1.03 11.46 -26.90
N GLY A 57 1.22 10.19 -27.29
CA GLY A 57 2.48 9.68 -27.85
C GLY A 57 3.61 9.57 -26.82
N LEU A 58 3.31 9.58 -25.53
CA LEU A 58 4.29 9.48 -24.44
C LEU A 58 4.61 8.01 -24.10
N ASP A 59 5.83 7.78 -23.64
CA ASP A 59 6.30 6.44 -23.20
C ASP A 59 5.85 6.17 -21.76
N THR A 60 4.93 5.23 -21.59
CA THR A 60 4.40 4.89 -20.27
C THR A 60 5.49 4.44 -19.28
N VAL A 61 6.57 3.81 -19.72
CA VAL A 61 7.68 3.40 -18.85
C VAL A 61 8.48 4.59 -18.36
N LYS A 62 8.67 5.60 -19.22
CA LYS A 62 9.48 6.79 -18.90
C LYS A 62 8.65 7.85 -18.17
N ASP A 63 7.43 8.09 -18.64
CA ASP A 63 6.67 9.28 -18.28
C ASP A 63 5.66 9.03 -17.16
N PHE A 64 5.22 7.76 -16.88
CA PHE A 64 4.32 7.44 -15.78
C PHE A 64 4.97 7.57 -14.39
N PRO A 65 6.20 7.07 -14.12
CA PRO A 65 6.78 7.14 -12.78
C PRO A 65 6.87 8.54 -12.18
N PRO A 66 7.31 9.60 -12.91
CA PRO A 66 7.28 10.96 -12.37
C PRO A 66 5.88 11.45 -11.99
N ILE A 67 4.84 11.04 -12.73
CA ILE A 67 3.43 11.37 -12.40
C ILE A 67 3.01 10.64 -11.14
N ARG A 68 3.38 9.37 -11.00
CA ARG A 68 3.04 8.54 -9.84
C ARG A 68 3.61 9.09 -8.51
N VAL A 69 4.78 9.75 -8.57
CA VAL A 69 5.40 10.39 -7.39
C VAL A 69 4.47 11.40 -6.72
N PHE A 70 3.67 12.16 -7.48
CA PHE A 70 2.70 13.10 -6.90
C PHE A 70 1.67 12.40 -6.01
N GLY A 71 1.32 11.15 -6.32
CA GLY A 71 0.47 10.34 -5.44
C GLY A 71 1.12 10.07 -4.08
N THR A 72 2.40 9.72 -4.07
CA THR A 72 3.16 9.50 -2.82
C THR A 72 3.35 10.81 -2.05
N VAL A 73 3.64 11.91 -2.73
CA VAL A 73 3.71 13.25 -2.09
C VAL A 73 2.38 13.61 -1.43
N GLY A 74 1.26 13.42 -2.13
CA GLY A 74 -0.08 13.65 -1.58
C GLY A 74 -0.36 12.78 -0.35
N PHE A 75 0.06 11.51 -0.38
CA PHE A 75 -0.05 10.61 0.77
C PHE A 75 0.76 11.10 1.98
N ILE A 76 2.03 11.51 1.78
CA ILE A 76 2.89 12.06 2.84
C ILE A 76 2.26 13.31 3.45
N LEU A 77 1.81 14.26 2.62
CA LEU A 77 1.18 15.48 3.09
C LEU A 77 -0.08 15.19 3.92
N THR A 78 -0.95 14.31 3.44
CA THR A 78 -2.17 13.93 4.14
C THR A 78 -1.85 13.25 5.48
N MET A 79 -0.87 12.34 5.49
CA MET A 79 -0.42 11.66 6.71
C MET A 79 0.12 12.65 7.74
N TRP A 80 0.92 13.64 7.32
CA TRP A 80 1.45 14.67 8.22
C TRP A 80 0.35 15.59 8.73
N ILE A 81 -0.60 15.98 7.88
CA ILE A 81 -1.76 16.78 8.29
C ILE A 81 -2.53 16.04 9.39
N VAL A 82 -2.91 14.78 9.14
CA VAL A 82 -3.68 13.99 10.11
C VAL A 82 -2.89 13.72 11.40
N ASN A 83 -1.57 13.54 11.29
CA ASN A 83 -0.71 13.32 12.46
C ASN A 83 -0.47 14.58 13.30
N CYS A 84 -0.47 15.77 12.69
CA CYS A 84 -0.16 17.02 13.40
C CYS A 84 -1.39 17.86 13.72
N ALA A 85 -2.47 17.74 12.95
CA ALA A 85 -3.68 18.52 13.16
C ALA A 85 -4.42 18.08 14.41
N THR A 86 -4.91 19.05 15.15
CA THR A 86 -5.65 18.90 16.40
C THR A 86 -6.83 19.86 16.40
N TRP A 87 -7.99 19.37 16.88
CA TRP A 87 -9.14 20.22 17.18
C TRP A 87 -9.40 20.13 18.67
N ASP A 88 -9.12 21.22 19.39
CA ASP A 88 -9.31 21.27 20.83
C ASP A 88 -9.95 22.60 21.24
N ASN A 89 -10.95 22.56 22.11
CA ASN A 89 -11.69 23.71 22.63
C ASN A 89 -12.17 24.70 21.54
N GLY A 90 -12.62 24.17 20.38
CA GLY A 90 -13.09 24.98 19.25
C GLY A 90 -11.98 25.65 18.44
N SER A 91 -10.71 25.33 18.70
CA SER A 91 -9.55 25.87 18.00
C SER A 91 -8.82 24.80 17.22
N PHE A 92 -8.47 25.13 15.97
CA PHE A 92 -7.64 24.30 15.11
C PHE A 92 -6.16 24.66 15.34
N MET A 93 -5.33 23.65 15.62
CA MET A 93 -3.90 23.82 15.87
C MET A 93 -3.09 22.72 15.18
N PHE A 94 -1.82 23.02 14.86
CA PHE A 94 -0.83 22.04 14.47
C PHE A 94 0.14 21.79 15.62
N LEU A 95 0.19 20.55 16.13
CA LEU A 95 1.05 20.14 17.23
C LEU A 95 1.99 19.02 16.79
N PHE A 96 3.29 19.18 17.06
CA PHE A 96 4.31 18.16 16.85
C PHE A 96 4.53 17.28 18.08
N THR A 97 4.03 17.71 19.25
CA THR A 97 4.06 16.94 20.49
C THR A 97 2.88 15.96 20.57
N GLU A 98 2.97 14.92 21.39
CA GLU A 98 1.84 14.02 21.61
C GLU A 98 0.64 14.74 22.21
N ASN A 99 -0.54 14.48 21.66
CA ASN A 99 -1.82 14.99 22.14
C ASN A 99 -2.94 14.01 21.74
N ALA A 100 -3.80 13.66 22.69
CA ALA A 100 -4.90 12.71 22.48
C ALA A 100 -5.97 13.23 21.49
N HIS A 101 -6.05 14.54 21.27
CA HIS A 101 -7.01 15.18 20.37
C HIS A 101 -6.49 15.32 18.92
N LYS A 102 -5.34 14.72 18.58
CA LYS A 102 -4.88 14.68 17.19
C LYS A 102 -5.84 13.93 16.30
N PHE A 103 -5.97 14.38 15.06
CA PHE A 103 -6.88 13.78 14.07
C PHE A 103 -6.64 12.29 13.89
N GLN A 104 -5.39 11.82 13.95
CA GLN A 104 -5.06 10.38 13.86
C GLN A 104 -5.66 9.52 14.98
N TYR A 105 -5.99 10.10 16.15
CA TYR A 105 -6.58 9.37 17.27
C TYR A 105 -8.10 9.60 17.40
N THR A 106 -8.64 10.48 16.58
CA THR A 106 -10.04 10.90 16.64
C THR A 106 -10.78 10.61 15.34
N HIS A 107 -12.10 10.74 15.34
CA HIS A 107 -12.95 10.61 14.16
C HIS A 107 -12.67 11.67 13.08
N PHE A 108 -11.94 12.75 13.37
CA PHE A 108 -11.57 13.77 12.40
C PHE A 108 -10.73 13.23 11.21
N GLN A 109 -10.02 12.12 11.38
CA GLN A 109 -9.36 11.44 10.25
C GLN A 109 -10.33 11.06 9.13
N PHE A 110 -11.57 10.68 9.49
CA PHE A 110 -12.61 10.35 8.51
C PHE A 110 -13.13 11.57 7.79
N LEU A 111 -13.22 12.74 8.48
CA LEU A 111 -13.55 14.01 7.86
C LEU A 111 -12.53 14.40 6.78
N VAL A 112 -11.24 14.31 7.08
CA VAL A 112 -10.16 14.59 6.12
C VAL A 112 -10.28 13.68 4.91
N SER A 113 -10.44 12.36 5.13
CA SER A 113 -10.59 11.37 4.06
C SER A 113 -11.84 11.65 3.21
N GLY A 114 -12.95 11.97 3.84
CA GLY A 114 -14.23 12.26 3.16
C GLY A 114 -14.15 13.50 2.29
N VAL A 115 -13.60 14.60 2.83
CA VAL A 115 -13.42 15.87 2.09
C VAL A 115 -12.50 15.66 0.87
N LEU A 116 -11.37 14.97 1.05
CA LEU A 116 -10.46 14.66 -0.06
C LEU A 116 -11.11 13.74 -1.10
N GLY A 117 -11.93 12.77 -0.67
CA GLY A 117 -12.69 11.91 -1.58
C GLY A 117 -13.70 12.71 -2.44
N ILE A 118 -14.41 13.65 -1.85
CA ILE A 118 -15.34 14.54 -2.57
C ILE A 118 -14.58 15.50 -3.49
N ALA A 119 -13.46 16.08 -3.02
CA ALA A 119 -12.61 16.93 -3.86
C ALA A 119 -12.08 16.17 -5.08
N LEU A 120 -11.65 14.92 -4.90
CA LEU A 120 -11.20 14.06 -5.98
C LEU A 120 -12.35 13.73 -6.95
N PHE A 121 -13.56 13.50 -6.47
CA PHE A 121 -14.74 13.34 -7.32
C PHE A 121 -14.95 14.56 -8.23
N LEU A 122 -14.88 15.77 -7.67
CA LEU A 122 -14.99 17.01 -8.45
C LEU A 122 -13.85 17.17 -9.45
N TYR A 123 -12.62 16.84 -9.04
CA TYR A 123 -11.45 16.87 -9.91
C TYR A 123 -11.56 15.91 -11.09
N CYS A 124 -12.22 14.75 -10.94
CA CYS A 124 -12.40 13.80 -12.03
C CYS A 124 -13.12 14.38 -13.25
N PHE A 125 -13.92 15.42 -13.10
CA PHE A 125 -14.58 16.10 -14.25
C PHE A 125 -13.61 16.94 -15.09
N SER A 126 -12.45 17.29 -14.56
CA SER A 126 -11.42 18.04 -15.28
C SER A 126 -10.43 17.15 -16.05
N LEU A 127 -10.49 15.83 -15.85
CA LEU A 127 -9.59 14.88 -16.50
C LEU A 127 -9.94 14.73 -18.00
N PRO A 128 -8.93 14.52 -18.86
CA PRO A 128 -9.14 14.21 -20.27
C PRO A 128 -10.04 12.99 -20.46
N GLN A 129 -10.92 13.03 -21.42
CA GLN A 129 -11.80 11.90 -21.73
C GLN A 129 -10.98 10.73 -22.28
N CYS A 130 -11.07 9.58 -21.64
CA CYS A 130 -10.52 8.34 -22.17
C CYS A 130 -11.56 7.68 -23.06
N PRO A 131 -11.24 7.37 -24.34
CA PRO A 131 -12.17 6.69 -25.21
C PRO A 131 -12.53 5.32 -24.63
N LEU A 132 -13.81 5.12 -24.40
CA LEU A 132 -14.33 3.81 -24.01
C LEU A 132 -14.21 2.87 -25.22
N VAL A 133 -13.45 1.79 -25.07
CA VAL A 133 -13.52 0.69 -26.03
C VAL A 133 -14.91 0.05 -25.87
N LYS A 134 -15.85 0.43 -26.74
CA LYS A 134 -17.19 -0.19 -26.77
C LYS A 134 -17.03 -1.68 -27.00
N LYS A 135 -17.24 -2.44 -25.94
CA LYS A 135 -17.34 -3.89 -25.98
C LYS A 135 -18.83 -4.19 -26.05
N GLU A 136 -19.27 -4.81 -27.11
CA GLU A 136 -20.55 -5.50 -27.04
C GLU A 136 -20.34 -6.67 -26.07
N ALA A 137 -20.76 -6.48 -24.83
CA ALA A 137 -20.66 -7.52 -23.81
C ALA A 137 -21.56 -8.70 -24.23
N ARG A 138 -20.91 -9.81 -24.66
CA ARG A 138 -21.62 -11.02 -25.09
C ARG A 138 -22.04 -11.90 -23.91
N SER A 139 -21.51 -11.64 -22.72
CA SER A 139 -21.71 -12.47 -21.55
C SER A 139 -21.68 -11.64 -20.27
N TRP A 140 -22.42 -12.08 -19.24
CA TRP A 140 -22.36 -11.54 -17.89
C TRP A 140 -20.93 -11.53 -17.34
N MET A 141 -20.16 -12.59 -17.58
CA MET A 141 -18.75 -12.69 -17.18
C MET A 141 -17.88 -11.58 -17.80
N GLU A 142 -18.17 -11.20 -19.05
CA GLU A 142 -17.45 -10.11 -19.73
C GLU A 142 -17.80 -8.74 -19.14
N THR A 143 -19.08 -8.56 -18.79
CA THR A 143 -19.56 -7.31 -18.19
C THR A 143 -18.88 -7.03 -16.84
N TRP A 144 -18.67 -8.05 -16.02
CA TRP A 144 -18.03 -7.95 -14.72
C TRP A 144 -16.49 -8.06 -14.77
N GLY A 145 -15.88 -8.17 -15.95
CA GLY A 145 -14.43 -8.22 -16.11
C GLY A 145 -13.79 -9.55 -15.74
N PHE A 146 -14.58 -10.61 -15.52
CA PHE A 146 -14.07 -11.96 -15.23
C PHE A 146 -13.28 -12.57 -16.38
N ASP A 147 -13.32 -11.97 -17.57
CA ASP A 147 -12.47 -12.34 -18.70
C ASP A 147 -10.96 -12.25 -18.35
N SER A 148 -10.57 -11.38 -17.44
CA SER A 148 -9.18 -11.26 -16.99
C SER A 148 -8.66 -12.54 -16.36
N PHE A 149 -9.53 -13.39 -15.77
CA PHE A 149 -9.12 -14.68 -15.26
C PHE A 149 -8.65 -15.66 -16.37
N LYS A 150 -9.02 -15.43 -17.63
CA LYS A 150 -8.47 -16.19 -18.77
C LYS A 150 -6.95 -16.00 -18.89
N LEU A 151 -6.39 -14.91 -18.35
CA LEU A 151 -4.95 -14.66 -18.32
C LEU A 151 -4.17 -15.72 -17.53
N PHE A 152 -4.80 -16.39 -16.57
CA PHE A 152 -4.20 -17.52 -15.87
C PHE A 152 -3.91 -18.73 -16.76
N LYS A 153 -4.50 -18.79 -17.97
CA LYS A 153 -4.14 -19.83 -18.96
C LYS A 153 -2.73 -19.64 -19.52
N SER A 154 -2.21 -18.42 -19.52
CA SER A 154 -0.81 -18.15 -19.85
C SER A 154 0.06 -18.42 -18.62
N ARG A 155 1.04 -19.32 -18.74
CA ARG A 155 1.98 -19.62 -17.65
C ARG A 155 2.69 -18.38 -17.12
N GLU A 156 3.08 -17.46 -18.00
CA GLU A 156 3.76 -16.21 -17.64
C GLU A 156 2.85 -15.33 -16.77
N MET A 157 1.60 -15.11 -17.21
CA MET A 157 0.64 -14.27 -16.47
C MET A 157 0.17 -14.95 -15.18
N ALA A 158 -0.06 -16.26 -15.18
CA ALA A 158 -0.43 -17.01 -13.99
C ALA A 158 0.65 -16.88 -12.90
N MET A 159 1.91 -17.10 -13.26
CA MET A 159 3.03 -16.96 -12.34
C MET A 159 3.14 -15.50 -11.84
N PHE A 160 3.00 -14.52 -12.74
CA PHE A 160 3.00 -13.11 -12.34
C PHE A 160 1.92 -12.82 -11.29
N PHE A 161 0.66 -13.21 -11.51
CA PHE A 161 -0.43 -12.94 -10.57
C PHE A 161 -0.28 -13.70 -9.23
N ILE A 162 0.17 -14.95 -9.26
CA ILE A 162 0.44 -15.73 -8.04
C ILE A 162 1.51 -15.03 -7.19
N PHE A 163 2.63 -14.67 -7.80
CA PHE A 163 3.69 -13.96 -7.08
C PHE A 163 3.28 -12.55 -6.66
N SER A 164 2.38 -11.90 -7.39
CA SER A 164 1.77 -10.64 -6.96
C SER A 164 0.99 -10.78 -5.66
N GLY A 165 0.21 -11.87 -5.53
CA GLY A 165 -0.48 -12.19 -4.28
C GLY A 165 0.50 -12.45 -3.12
N LEU A 166 1.54 -13.24 -3.37
CA LEU A 166 2.57 -13.52 -2.35
C LEU A 166 3.31 -12.25 -1.89
N LEU A 167 3.60 -11.31 -2.80
CA LEU A 167 4.17 -10.03 -2.40
C LEU A 167 3.17 -9.13 -1.65
N GLY A 168 1.90 -9.18 -2.02
CA GLY A 168 0.84 -8.49 -1.30
C GLY A 168 0.78 -8.88 0.18
N MET A 169 1.10 -10.15 0.51
CA MET A 169 1.24 -10.60 1.90
C MET A 169 2.38 -9.87 2.62
N SER A 170 3.56 -9.74 2.00
CA SER A 170 4.70 -9.01 2.58
C SER A 170 4.37 -7.53 2.83
N LEU A 171 3.67 -6.89 1.90
CA LEU A 171 3.20 -5.51 2.07
C LEU A 171 2.28 -5.38 3.29
N GLN A 172 1.36 -6.31 3.47
CA GLN A 172 0.40 -6.26 4.56
C GLN A 172 1.02 -6.51 5.93
N VAL A 173 2.03 -7.38 6.02
CA VAL A 173 2.85 -7.55 7.24
C VAL A 173 3.43 -6.20 7.68
N THR A 174 4.05 -5.47 6.76
CA THR A 174 4.62 -4.15 7.06
C THR A 174 3.55 -3.14 7.46
N ASN A 175 2.47 -3.05 6.71
CA ASN A 175 1.41 -2.07 6.98
C ASN A 175 0.72 -2.30 8.32
N GLY A 176 0.54 -3.56 8.71
CA GLY A 176 -0.12 -3.92 9.97
C GLY A 176 0.79 -3.83 11.19
N TYR A 177 2.07 -4.15 11.05
CA TYR A 177 2.90 -4.42 12.22
C TYR A 177 4.16 -3.56 12.38
N ALA A 178 4.56 -2.76 11.38
CA ALA A 178 5.76 -1.92 11.54
C ALA A 178 5.61 -0.87 12.66
N THR A 179 4.49 -0.16 12.70
CA THR A 179 4.24 0.83 13.76
C THR A 179 4.02 0.19 15.13
N PRO A 180 3.15 -0.84 15.30
CA PRO A 180 3.03 -1.57 16.57
C PRO A 180 4.37 -2.12 17.08
N PHE A 181 5.22 -2.64 16.20
CA PHE A 181 6.55 -3.10 16.55
C PHE A 181 7.44 -1.98 17.11
N ILE A 182 7.53 -0.85 16.42
CA ILE A 182 8.38 0.26 16.89
C ILE A 182 7.84 0.84 18.18
N THR A 183 6.52 0.95 18.33
CA THR A 183 5.90 1.44 19.56
C THR A 183 5.98 0.46 20.72
N SER A 184 6.16 -0.84 20.48
CA SER A 184 6.30 -1.84 21.55
C SER A 184 7.50 -1.57 22.46
N PHE A 185 8.54 -0.94 21.93
CA PHE A 185 9.71 -0.56 22.73
C PHE A 185 9.41 0.49 23.83
N LYS A 186 8.25 1.16 23.77
CA LYS A 186 7.79 1.99 24.91
C LYS A 186 7.43 1.16 26.15
N GLY A 187 7.19 -0.12 26.00
CA GLY A 187 7.00 -1.06 27.12
C GLY A 187 8.30 -1.43 27.85
N ASP A 188 9.47 -1.16 27.26
CA ASP A 188 10.78 -1.37 27.87
C ASP A 188 11.29 -0.05 28.50
N PRO A 189 11.47 0.02 29.84
CA PRO A 189 12.00 1.20 30.51
C PRO A 189 13.32 1.72 29.98
N SER A 190 14.18 0.85 29.44
CA SER A 190 15.47 1.22 28.86
C SER A 190 15.38 1.91 27.50
N MET A 191 14.24 1.76 26.81
CA MET A 191 14.01 2.28 25.46
C MET A 191 12.92 3.38 25.40
N LEU A 192 12.28 3.67 26.54
CA LEU A 192 11.13 4.58 26.65
C LEU A 192 11.43 5.98 26.11
N ASP A 193 12.64 6.50 26.35
CA ASP A 193 13.04 7.86 25.96
C ASP A 193 13.68 7.93 24.57
N THR A 194 13.69 6.84 23.81
CA THR A 194 14.28 6.86 22.47
C THR A 194 13.38 7.61 21.47
N PHE A 195 14.02 8.39 20.59
CA PHE A 195 13.31 9.15 19.57
C PHE A 195 12.43 8.24 18.68
N ALA A 196 12.96 7.09 18.28
CA ALA A 196 12.29 6.16 17.39
C ALA A 196 11.02 5.56 18.02
N ALA A 197 11.07 5.13 19.28
CA ALA A 197 9.90 4.60 19.98
C ALA A 197 8.80 5.67 20.14
N ASN A 198 9.19 6.91 20.45
CA ASN A 198 8.26 8.02 20.63
C ASN A 198 7.72 8.61 19.31
N ASN A 199 8.42 8.41 18.19
CA ASN A 199 8.06 8.96 16.90
C ASN A 199 7.99 7.87 15.82
N ALA A 200 7.37 6.74 16.11
CA ALA A 200 7.27 5.59 15.20
C ALA A 200 6.67 5.98 13.82
N THR A 201 5.62 6.79 13.81
CA THR A 201 4.98 7.27 12.57
C THR A 201 5.93 8.13 11.74
N LEU A 202 6.71 9.00 12.38
CA LEU A 202 7.72 9.83 11.69
C LEU A 202 8.83 8.94 11.11
N LEU A 203 9.29 7.94 11.86
CA LEU A 203 10.29 6.98 11.38
C LEU A 203 9.77 6.19 10.17
N VAL A 204 8.54 5.67 10.26
CA VAL A 204 7.91 4.94 9.15
C VAL A 204 7.70 5.84 7.94
N SER A 205 7.49 7.16 8.11
CA SER A 205 7.33 8.10 7.00
C SER A 205 8.58 8.21 6.09
N ILE A 206 9.77 7.85 6.60
CA ILE A 206 10.98 7.73 5.78
C ILE A 206 10.78 6.72 4.65
N SER A 207 9.98 5.67 4.88
CA SER A 207 9.61 4.69 3.85
C SER A 207 8.90 5.35 2.67
N GLN A 208 8.04 6.31 2.93
CA GLN A 208 7.28 7.02 1.89
C GLN A 208 8.17 7.98 1.10
N VAL A 209 9.11 8.64 1.77
CA VAL A 209 10.13 9.48 1.09
C VAL A 209 11.01 8.61 0.19
N ALA A 210 11.46 7.46 0.70
CA ALA A 210 12.24 6.49 -0.09
C ALA A 210 11.43 5.96 -1.28
N GLU A 211 10.13 5.67 -1.09
CA GLU A 211 9.19 5.31 -2.15
C GLU A 211 9.20 6.34 -3.28
N ALA A 212 8.97 7.62 -2.95
CA ALA A 212 8.95 8.71 -3.93
C ALA A 212 10.24 8.78 -4.76
N LEU A 213 11.39 8.58 -4.13
CA LEU A 213 12.70 8.59 -4.82
C LEU A 213 12.90 7.32 -5.66
N CYS A 214 12.53 6.16 -5.15
CA CYS A 214 12.69 4.87 -5.83
C CYS A 214 11.83 4.76 -7.09
N ILE A 215 10.63 5.34 -7.11
CA ILE A 215 9.77 5.39 -8.29
C ILE A 215 10.52 5.98 -9.49
N LEU A 216 11.29 7.05 -9.29
CA LEU A 216 12.04 7.71 -10.35
C LEU A 216 13.17 6.86 -10.94
N LEU A 217 13.65 5.86 -10.22
CA LEU A 217 14.69 4.94 -10.68
C LEU A 217 14.13 3.80 -11.55
N ILE A 218 12.83 3.51 -11.47
CA ILE A 218 12.19 2.41 -12.18
C ILE A 218 12.44 2.42 -13.69
N PRO A 219 12.31 3.56 -14.42
CA PRO A 219 12.56 3.58 -15.85
C PRO A 219 13.97 3.12 -16.22
N TYR A 220 14.98 3.54 -15.44
CA TYR A 220 16.37 3.13 -15.65
C TYR A 220 16.55 1.62 -15.47
N PHE A 221 16.07 1.07 -14.33
CA PHE A 221 16.20 -0.34 -14.04
C PHE A 221 15.41 -1.21 -15.01
N LEU A 222 14.20 -0.79 -15.36
CA LEU A 222 13.32 -1.55 -16.24
C LEU A 222 13.86 -1.64 -17.65
N LYS A 223 14.42 -0.52 -18.19
CA LYS A 223 15.05 -0.50 -19.52
C LYS A 223 16.36 -1.28 -19.58
N ARG A 224 17.15 -1.24 -18.48
CA ARG A 224 18.47 -1.89 -18.45
C ARG A 224 18.41 -3.38 -18.14
N TYR A 225 17.58 -3.79 -17.18
CA TYR A 225 17.59 -5.14 -16.64
C TYR A 225 16.31 -5.94 -16.95
N GLY A 226 15.29 -5.27 -17.44
CA GLY A 226 13.98 -5.88 -17.73
C GLY A 226 13.17 -6.23 -16.49
N ILE A 227 11.91 -6.62 -16.72
CA ILE A 227 10.90 -6.80 -15.69
C ILE A 227 11.27 -7.87 -14.64
N LYS A 228 11.84 -9.01 -15.07
CA LYS A 228 12.17 -10.10 -14.14
C LYS A 228 13.17 -9.67 -13.09
N VAL A 229 14.23 -8.95 -13.50
CA VAL A 229 15.29 -8.50 -12.56
C VAL A 229 14.74 -7.43 -11.61
N VAL A 230 13.95 -6.50 -12.13
CA VAL A 230 13.32 -5.45 -11.30
C VAL A 230 12.40 -6.06 -10.23
N MET A 231 11.58 -7.04 -10.60
CA MET A 231 10.74 -7.77 -9.64
C MET A 231 11.56 -8.57 -8.62
N LEU A 232 12.67 -9.20 -9.04
CA LEU A 232 13.57 -9.90 -8.12
C LEU A 232 14.22 -8.94 -7.12
N ILE A 233 14.68 -7.77 -7.57
CA ILE A 233 15.22 -6.73 -6.68
C ILE A 233 14.16 -6.38 -5.62
N ALA A 234 12.91 -6.17 -6.02
CA ALA A 234 11.83 -5.88 -5.07
C ALA A 234 11.62 -7.03 -4.06
N MET A 235 11.64 -8.28 -4.51
CA MET A 235 11.45 -9.44 -3.63
C MET A 235 12.57 -9.58 -2.60
N PHE A 236 13.83 -9.42 -3.02
CA PHE A 236 14.96 -9.44 -2.09
C PHE A 236 15.00 -8.21 -1.19
N ALA A 237 14.50 -7.07 -1.65
CA ALA A 237 14.34 -5.89 -0.80
C ALA A 237 13.40 -6.16 0.39
N TRP A 238 12.34 -6.98 0.24
CA TRP A 238 11.51 -7.42 1.37
C TRP A 238 12.29 -8.27 2.38
N VAL A 239 13.23 -9.11 1.94
CA VAL A 239 14.10 -9.88 2.84
C VAL A 239 14.94 -8.94 3.71
N PHE A 240 15.56 -7.93 3.09
CA PHE A 240 16.36 -6.94 3.82
C PHE A 240 15.49 -6.07 4.75
N ARG A 241 14.31 -5.67 4.29
CA ARG A 241 13.37 -4.90 5.11
C ARG A 241 13.04 -5.61 6.42
N PHE A 242 12.62 -6.85 6.34
CA PHE A 242 12.27 -7.64 7.52
C PHE A 242 13.51 -8.01 8.35
N GLY A 243 14.62 -8.35 7.70
CA GLY A 243 15.88 -8.64 8.37
C GLY A 243 16.40 -7.45 9.16
N PHE A 244 16.35 -6.25 8.62
CA PHE A 244 16.77 -5.03 9.34
C PHE A 244 15.84 -4.71 10.52
N PHE A 245 14.54 -4.95 10.42
CA PHE A 245 13.64 -4.82 11.56
C PHE A 245 13.94 -5.87 12.63
N GLY A 246 14.24 -7.12 12.25
CA GLY A 246 14.60 -8.19 13.19
C GLY A 246 15.93 -7.98 13.92
N LEU A 247 16.87 -7.25 13.31
CA LEU A 247 18.20 -6.96 13.90
C LEU A 247 18.26 -5.59 14.58
N GLY A 248 17.34 -4.68 14.25
CA GLY A 248 17.35 -3.32 14.75
C GLY A 248 16.68 -3.16 16.11
N ASN A 249 16.93 -2.01 16.72
CA ASN A 249 16.22 -1.53 17.90
C ASN A 249 16.17 0.01 17.87
N PRO A 250 15.37 0.68 18.71
CA PRO A 250 15.19 2.13 18.66
C PRO A 250 16.38 2.94 19.17
N ALA A 251 17.36 2.30 19.85
CA ALA A 251 18.56 2.97 20.35
C ALA A 251 19.68 2.95 19.30
N PHE A 252 20.61 3.91 19.38
CA PHE A 252 21.81 3.90 18.55
C PHE A 252 22.79 2.78 19.00
N PRO A 253 23.41 1.99 18.10
CA PRO A 253 23.35 2.10 16.62
C PRO A 253 22.19 1.34 15.95
N GLY A 254 21.36 0.60 16.70
CA GLY A 254 20.29 -0.25 16.17
C GLY A 254 19.23 0.51 15.34
N VAL A 255 18.95 1.76 15.68
CA VAL A 255 18.02 2.63 14.94
C VAL A 255 18.43 2.84 13.49
N THR A 256 19.71 2.75 13.17
CA THR A 256 20.21 2.83 11.79
C THR A 256 19.63 1.70 10.93
N LEU A 257 19.45 0.50 11.50
CA LEU A 257 18.81 -0.61 10.80
C LEU A 257 17.31 -0.35 10.55
N PHE A 258 16.62 0.32 11.47
CA PHE A 258 15.24 0.76 11.22
C PHE A 258 15.17 1.76 10.05
N ILE A 259 16.07 2.72 10.02
CA ILE A 259 16.14 3.70 8.90
C ILE A 259 16.46 2.98 7.58
N LEU A 260 17.43 2.06 7.57
CA LEU A 260 17.75 1.25 6.38
C LEU A 260 16.55 0.40 5.95
N SER A 261 15.83 -0.21 6.89
CA SER A 261 14.57 -0.92 6.61
C SER A 261 13.57 -0.01 5.91
N CYS A 262 13.39 1.21 6.40
CA CYS A 262 12.49 2.20 5.81
C CYS A 262 12.92 2.64 4.40
N ILE A 263 14.23 2.82 4.17
CA ILE A 263 14.75 3.17 2.83
C ILE A 263 14.53 2.03 1.84
N VAL A 264 14.83 0.80 2.23
CA VAL A 264 14.67 -0.39 1.38
C VAL A 264 13.20 -0.64 1.01
N TYR A 265 12.25 -0.18 1.81
CA TYR A 265 10.83 -0.30 1.53
C TYR A 265 10.44 0.33 0.17
N GLY A 266 11.00 1.49 -0.18
CA GLY A 266 10.72 2.13 -1.46
C GLY A 266 11.05 1.22 -2.65
N VAL A 267 12.19 0.52 -2.58
CA VAL A 267 12.55 -0.50 -3.58
C VAL A 267 11.62 -1.71 -3.51
N ALA A 268 11.34 -2.21 -2.32
CA ALA A 268 10.52 -3.41 -2.12
C ALA A 268 9.10 -3.24 -2.66
N PHE A 269 8.49 -2.08 -2.45
CA PHE A 269 7.11 -1.81 -2.84
C PHE A 269 7.01 -1.39 -4.31
N ASP A 270 7.68 -0.32 -4.71
CA ASP A 270 7.43 0.30 -6.01
C ASP A 270 8.06 -0.43 -7.18
N PHE A 271 9.24 -1.02 -7.01
CA PHE A 271 9.85 -1.80 -8.09
C PHE A 271 8.96 -2.96 -8.50
N PHE A 272 8.13 -3.48 -7.59
CA PHE A 272 7.14 -4.47 -7.95
C PHE A 272 5.83 -3.85 -8.43
N ASN A 273 5.25 -2.93 -7.66
CA ASN A 273 3.90 -2.42 -7.89
C ASN A 273 3.79 -1.61 -9.20
N VAL A 274 4.70 -0.64 -9.39
CA VAL A 274 4.71 0.18 -10.61
C VAL A 274 5.15 -0.63 -11.83
N SER A 275 6.21 -1.42 -11.70
CA SER A 275 6.66 -2.27 -12.81
C SER A 275 5.65 -3.35 -13.15
N GLY A 276 4.92 -3.90 -12.17
CA GLY A 276 3.84 -4.84 -12.36
C GLY A 276 2.68 -4.25 -13.14
N GLY A 277 2.26 -3.04 -12.78
CA GLY A 277 1.24 -2.29 -13.53
C GLY A 277 1.65 -2.03 -14.98
N LEU A 278 2.89 -1.61 -15.20
CA LEU A 278 3.45 -1.43 -16.55
C LEU A 278 3.55 -2.75 -17.33
N PHE A 279 3.93 -3.84 -16.67
CA PHE A 279 3.98 -5.17 -17.29
C PHE A 279 2.59 -5.63 -17.77
N VAL A 280 1.57 -5.49 -16.93
CA VAL A 280 0.18 -5.80 -17.29
C VAL A 280 -0.28 -4.94 -18.46
N ASP A 281 0.03 -3.65 -18.45
CA ASP A 281 -0.34 -2.72 -19.52
C ASP A 281 0.29 -3.10 -20.87
N GLN A 282 1.54 -3.54 -20.86
CA GLN A 282 2.26 -3.94 -22.07
C GLN A 282 1.86 -5.32 -22.61
N LYS A 283 1.54 -6.27 -21.72
CA LYS A 283 1.25 -7.67 -22.10
C LYS A 283 -0.22 -7.93 -22.45
N CYS A 284 -1.12 -7.08 -21.97
CA CYS A 284 -2.55 -7.26 -22.17
C CYS A 284 -3.10 -6.50 -23.36
N GLU A 285 -4.01 -7.13 -24.09
CA GLU A 285 -4.77 -6.45 -25.15
C GLU A 285 -5.60 -5.29 -24.58
N PRO A 286 -5.81 -4.21 -25.36
CA PRO A 286 -6.58 -3.05 -24.90
C PRO A 286 -7.96 -3.39 -24.31
N LYS A 287 -8.62 -4.42 -24.84
CA LYS A 287 -9.96 -4.86 -24.41
C LYS A 287 -10.00 -5.42 -22.97
N VAL A 288 -8.93 -6.04 -22.50
CA VAL A 288 -8.88 -6.70 -21.18
C VAL A 288 -7.94 -5.97 -20.22
N ARG A 289 -7.27 -4.93 -20.65
CA ARG A 289 -6.23 -4.23 -19.90
C ARG A 289 -6.73 -3.69 -18.55
N ALA A 290 -7.89 -3.01 -18.54
CA ALA A 290 -8.48 -2.48 -17.31
C ALA A 290 -8.83 -3.60 -16.31
N SER A 291 -9.44 -4.69 -16.81
CA SER A 291 -9.77 -5.86 -15.99
C SER A 291 -8.52 -6.58 -15.48
N ALA A 292 -7.44 -6.62 -16.29
CA ALA A 292 -6.16 -7.18 -15.88
C ALA A 292 -5.45 -6.34 -14.81
N GLN A 293 -5.53 -5.01 -14.87
CA GLN A 293 -5.08 -4.12 -13.78
C GLN A 293 -5.92 -4.37 -12.52
N GLY A 294 -7.24 -4.51 -12.65
CA GLY A 294 -8.10 -4.88 -11.53
C GLY A 294 -7.72 -6.23 -10.92
N LEU A 295 -7.43 -7.24 -11.75
CA LEU A 295 -6.96 -8.54 -11.29
C LEU A 295 -5.61 -8.45 -10.56
N PHE A 296 -4.69 -7.63 -11.06
CA PHE A 296 -3.41 -7.37 -10.39
C PHE A 296 -3.62 -6.77 -8.99
N MET A 297 -4.50 -5.77 -8.87
CA MET A 297 -4.86 -5.16 -7.58
C MET A 297 -5.62 -6.13 -6.67
N LEU A 298 -6.47 -6.99 -7.23
CA LEU A 298 -7.15 -8.04 -6.47
C LEU A 298 -6.15 -9.03 -5.89
N MET A 299 -5.17 -9.46 -6.67
CA MET A 299 -4.15 -10.40 -6.20
C MET A 299 -3.25 -9.77 -5.13
N THR A 300 -2.83 -8.51 -5.27
CA THR A 300 -1.96 -7.82 -4.32
C THR A 300 -2.72 -7.33 -3.08
N ASN A 301 -3.65 -6.40 -3.27
CA ASN A 301 -4.33 -5.66 -2.19
C ASN A 301 -5.63 -6.34 -1.72
N GLY A 302 -6.14 -7.30 -2.47
CA GLY A 302 -7.27 -8.12 -2.07
C GLY A 302 -6.82 -9.43 -1.41
N LEU A 303 -6.59 -10.46 -2.22
CA LEU A 303 -6.25 -11.81 -1.72
C LEU A 303 -4.93 -11.83 -0.94
N GLY A 304 -3.88 -11.22 -1.49
CA GLY A 304 -2.58 -11.14 -0.83
C GLY A 304 -2.67 -10.44 0.51
N ALA A 305 -3.31 -9.28 0.56
CA ALA A 305 -3.50 -8.54 1.80
C ALA A 305 -4.33 -9.32 2.83
N SER A 306 -5.45 -9.93 2.43
CA SER A 306 -6.32 -10.68 3.34
C SER A 306 -5.60 -11.90 3.94
N VAL A 307 -4.97 -12.72 3.10
CA VAL A 307 -4.21 -13.89 3.55
C VAL A 307 -3.00 -13.46 4.39
N GLY A 308 -2.31 -12.40 3.96
CA GLY A 308 -1.17 -11.83 4.68
C GLY A 308 -1.53 -11.35 6.08
N THR A 309 -2.66 -10.66 6.24
CA THR A 309 -3.15 -10.21 7.56
C THR A 309 -3.42 -11.39 8.49
N ILE A 310 -4.11 -12.44 7.98
CA ILE A 310 -4.44 -13.61 8.78
C ILE A 310 -3.18 -14.36 9.22
N LEU A 311 -2.28 -14.66 8.29
CA LEU A 311 -1.06 -15.42 8.58
C LEU A 311 -0.08 -14.61 9.45
N ALA A 312 0.08 -13.31 9.18
CA ALA A 312 0.91 -12.46 10.02
C ALA A 312 0.33 -12.35 11.43
N GLY A 313 -0.99 -12.22 11.57
CA GLY A 313 -1.66 -12.22 12.86
C GLY A 313 -1.43 -13.50 13.65
N GLN A 314 -1.48 -14.67 13.00
CA GLN A 314 -1.19 -15.95 13.66
C GLN A 314 0.26 -16.02 14.17
N VAL A 315 1.23 -15.59 13.36
CA VAL A 315 2.65 -15.54 13.79
C VAL A 315 2.82 -14.58 14.96
N ILE A 316 2.30 -13.35 14.83
CA ILE A 316 2.44 -12.33 15.86
C ILE A 316 1.76 -12.76 17.17
N ASN A 317 0.52 -13.27 17.13
CA ASN A 317 -0.20 -13.71 18.32
C ASN A 317 0.43 -14.94 19.00
N HIS A 318 1.28 -15.69 18.29
CA HIS A 318 2.02 -16.80 18.88
C HIS A 318 3.24 -16.33 19.68
N TYR A 319 3.95 -15.30 19.19
CA TYR A 319 5.19 -14.82 19.79
C TYR A 319 5.03 -13.52 20.59
N CYS A 320 3.93 -12.78 20.41
CA CYS A 320 3.66 -11.51 21.06
C CYS A 320 2.28 -11.50 21.72
N HIS A 321 2.14 -10.67 22.75
CA HIS A 321 0.89 -10.48 23.50
C HIS A 321 0.72 -9.01 23.89
N TRP A 322 -0.51 -8.60 24.15
CA TRP A 322 -0.80 -7.25 24.61
C TRP A 322 -0.49 -7.11 26.09
N GLU A 323 0.38 -6.17 26.41
CA GLU A 323 0.75 -5.82 27.78
C GLU A 323 0.84 -4.29 27.91
N ASN A 324 0.16 -3.71 28.91
CA ASN A 324 0.15 -2.28 29.18
C ASN A 324 -0.17 -1.38 27.95
N GLY A 325 -0.99 -1.87 27.04
CA GLY A 325 -1.37 -1.15 25.81
C GLY A 325 -0.34 -1.25 24.67
N TYR A 326 0.72 -2.04 24.83
CA TYR A 326 1.71 -2.32 23.80
C TYR A 326 1.73 -3.80 23.44
N LEU A 327 2.07 -4.10 22.18
CA LEU A 327 2.22 -5.45 21.69
C LEU A 327 3.65 -5.93 21.96
N MET A 328 3.85 -6.62 23.10
CA MET A 328 5.16 -7.05 23.60
C MET A 328 5.45 -8.51 23.22
N GLY A 329 6.71 -8.88 23.08
CA GLY A 329 7.12 -10.28 22.83
C GLY A 329 8.36 -10.42 21.96
N ASP A 330 8.54 -11.61 21.37
CA ASP A 330 9.67 -11.92 20.52
C ASP A 330 9.47 -11.46 19.07
N TRP A 331 9.56 -10.16 18.90
CA TRP A 331 9.49 -9.52 17.59
C TRP A 331 10.62 -9.94 16.64
N GLN A 332 11.79 -10.25 17.18
CA GLN A 332 12.94 -10.67 16.38
C GLN A 332 12.62 -11.94 15.60
N THR A 333 12.10 -12.96 16.30
CA THR A 333 11.66 -14.21 15.65
C THR A 333 10.57 -13.96 14.62
N CYS A 334 9.59 -13.10 14.91
CA CYS A 334 8.55 -12.76 13.95
C CYS A 334 9.12 -12.16 12.66
N TRP A 335 10.01 -11.18 12.77
CA TRP A 335 10.62 -10.55 11.60
C TRP A 335 11.50 -11.51 10.80
N PHE A 336 12.22 -12.43 11.44
CA PHE A 336 12.99 -13.46 10.73
C PHE A 336 12.11 -14.49 10.04
N ILE A 337 10.94 -14.84 10.59
CA ILE A 337 9.96 -15.69 9.90
C ILE A 337 9.48 -14.97 8.62
N PHE A 338 9.14 -13.70 8.70
CA PHE A 338 8.72 -12.91 7.52
C PHE A 338 9.85 -12.73 6.50
N ALA A 339 11.12 -12.54 6.96
CA ALA A 339 12.27 -12.49 6.08
C ALA A 339 12.52 -13.84 5.38
N GLY A 340 12.38 -14.95 6.09
CA GLY A 340 12.44 -16.30 5.52
C GLY A 340 11.36 -16.56 4.48
N TYR A 341 10.13 -16.15 4.76
CA TYR A 341 9.04 -16.18 3.79
C TYR A 341 9.38 -15.40 2.51
N ALA A 342 9.82 -14.15 2.65
CA ALA A 342 10.19 -13.30 1.51
C ALA A 342 11.34 -13.91 0.70
N LEU A 343 12.32 -14.53 1.37
CA LEU A 343 13.44 -15.23 0.73
C LEU A 343 12.95 -16.42 -0.11
N VAL A 344 12.09 -17.27 0.45
CA VAL A 344 11.52 -18.42 -0.27
C VAL A 344 10.74 -17.96 -1.49
N VAL A 345 9.92 -16.90 -1.35
CA VAL A 345 9.17 -16.31 -2.47
C VAL A 345 10.12 -15.77 -3.55
N GLY A 346 11.17 -15.05 -3.17
CA GLY A 346 12.17 -14.51 -4.10
C GLY A 346 12.91 -15.60 -4.87
N VAL A 347 13.37 -16.66 -4.19
CA VAL A 347 14.04 -17.80 -4.80
C VAL A 347 13.09 -18.56 -5.73
N ALA A 348 11.87 -18.83 -5.28
CA ALA A 348 10.85 -19.48 -6.10
C ALA A 348 10.55 -18.69 -7.38
N PHE A 349 10.42 -17.36 -7.28
CA PHE A 349 10.22 -16.51 -8.45
C PHE A 349 11.42 -16.55 -9.40
N ALA A 350 12.65 -16.50 -8.89
CA ALA A 350 13.86 -16.56 -9.71
C ALA A 350 13.91 -17.81 -10.60
N VAL A 351 13.48 -18.95 -10.04
CA VAL A 351 13.48 -20.26 -10.72
C VAL A 351 12.28 -20.42 -11.67
N LEU A 352 11.09 -20.06 -11.17
CA LEU A 352 9.83 -20.40 -11.84
C LEU A 352 9.37 -19.36 -12.87
N PHE A 353 9.64 -18.07 -12.61
CA PHE A 353 9.22 -16.99 -13.52
C PHE A 353 10.19 -16.86 -14.69
N ARG A 354 9.70 -17.16 -15.89
CA ARG A 354 10.44 -17.07 -17.14
C ARG A 354 9.64 -16.21 -18.12
N PRO A 355 9.88 -14.89 -18.17
CA PRO A 355 9.20 -14.06 -19.15
C PRO A 355 9.63 -14.45 -20.56
N LYS A 356 8.67 -14.51 -21.48
CA LYS A 356 8.99 -14.68 -22.90
C LYS A 356 9.76 -13.43 -23.35
N LYS A 357 10.91 -13.65 -23.97
CA LYS A 357 11.62 -12.59 -24.67
C LYS A 357 10.69 -12.07 -25.76
N GLY A 358 10.29 -10.81 -25.66
CA GLY A 358 9.55 -10.10 -26.70
C GLY A 358 10.45 -9.76 -27.87
#